data_0e2c44da6ab3449f72b68f35575755be
#
_entry.id   0e2c44da6ab3449f72b68f35575755be
#
_cell.length_a   1.000
_cell.length_b   1.000
_cell.length_c   1.000
_cell.angle_alpha   90.00
_cell.angle_beta   90.00
_cell.angle_gamma   90.00
#
_symmetry.space_group_name_H-M   'P 1'
#
loop_
_entity.id
_entity.type
_entity.pdbx_description
1 polymer ?
#
loop_
_entity_poly.entity_id
_entity_poly.type
_entity_poly.pdbx_seq_one_letter_code
_entity_poly.pdbx_strand_id
1 'polypeptide(L)'
;CIRDRLFPVGRLDKDTEGLLLITNDGAMAHELLSPKKHVDKIYLAYIEGTLPKDAKKQMQEGLIIEEGVKTLPAELVILDPPAGMKEGLTAVSLRIHEGKFHQVKRMFEVLGCKVVYLKRMTMGPLVLDPSLKPGEYRALKEEELKALERKINEKERTHILDGISAVLFDLDGTLVDSMWMWEAIDVEYLGRYGLECPSDLQKAIEGMSFSETAVYFKERFNLPDSIEAVSYTHLR
;
A
#
# COMPACT_ATOMS: atom_id res chain seq x y z
N CYS A 1 14.64 6.69 -21.22
CA CYS A 1 13.29 6.10 -21.40
C CYS A 1 12.46 6.32 -20.14
N ILE A 2 11.26 6.82 -20.32
CA ILE A 2 10.35 7.26 -19.22
C ILE A 2 9.75 6.07 -18.45
N ARG A 3 9.97 4.84 -18.86
CA ARG A 3 9.44 3.63 -18.20
C ARG A 3 10.06 3.31 -16.84
N ASP A 4 11.13 3.98 -16.46
CA ASP A 4 12.00 3.57 -15.37
C ASP A 4 11.67 4.22 -14.02
N ARG A 5 10.46 4.78 -13.84
CA ARG A 5 10.15 5.60 -12.65
C ARG A 5 8.74 5.44 -12.11
N LEU A 6 8.06 4.36 -12.40
CA LEU A 6 6.76 4.08 -11.82
C LEU A 6 6.93 3.41 -10.45
N PHE A 7 6.19 3.88 -9.45
CA PHE A 7 6.19 3.31 -8.12
C PHE A 7 4.77 3.28 -7.54
N PRO A 8 4.49 2.36 -6.61
CA PRO A 8 3.19 2.23 -6.00
C PRO A 8 2.93 3.35 -4.99
N VAL A 9 1.70 3.86 -4.95
CA VAL A 9 1.23 4.79 -3.93
C VAL A 9 0.79 3.99 -2.70
N GLY A 10 1.69 3.87 -1.76
CA GLY A 10 1.51 3.02 -0.58
C GLY A 10 1.79 1.55 -0.88
N ARG A 11 1.43 0.73 0.09
CA ARG A 11 1.71 -0.71 0.06
C ARG A 11 0.43 -1.48 0.36
N LEU A 12 0.31 -2.67 -0.18
CA LEU A 12 -0.62 -3.71 0.27
C LEU A 12 0.18 -4.79 0.99
N ASP A 13 -0.43 -5.42 1.97
CA ASP A 13 0.19 -6.58 2.61
C ASP A 13 0.22 -7.75 1.61
N LYS A 14 1.14 -8.69 1.79
CA LYS A 14 1.37 -9.82 0.88
C LYS A 14 0.10 -10.60 0.51
N ASP A 15 -0.84 -10.69 1.43
CA ASP A 15 -2.12 -11.41 1.31
C ASP A 15 -3.32 -10.46 1.18
N THR A 16 -3.08 -9.19 0.81
CA THR A 16 -4.11 -8.19 0.55
C THR A 16 -4.15 -7.87 -0.93
N GLU A 17 -5.32 -7.98 -1.51
CA GLU A 17 -5.55 -7.60 -2.90
C GLU A 17 -6.31 -6.28 -3.04
N GLY A 18 -6.60 -5.88 -4.26
CA GLY A 18 -7.46 -4.75 -4.58
C GLY A 18 -6.73 -3.56 -5.15
N LEU A 19 -7.31 -2.38 -4.96
CA LEU A 19 -6.87 -1.15 -5.60
C LEU A 19 -5.46 -0.74 -5.18
N LEU A 20 -4.54 -0.68 -6.14
CA LEU A 20 -3.24 -0.05 -6.00
C LEU A 20 -3.04 0.98 -7.10
N LEU A 21 -2.71 2.20 -6.72
CA LEU A 21 -2.33 3.26 -7.65
C LEU A 21 -0.83 3.19 -7.88
N ILE A 22 -0.41 3.24 -9.15
CA ILE A 22 0.99 3.35 -9.53
C ILE A 22 1.19 4.64 -10.30
N THR A 23 2.22 5.39 -9.98
CA THR A 23 2.51 6.69 -10.56
C THR A 23 4.01 6.95 -10.63
N ASN A 24 4.41 7.92 -11.43
CA ASN A 24 5.73 8.53 -11.39
C ASN A 24 5.74 9.91 -10.70
N ASP A 25 4.59 10.34 -10.16
CA ASP A 25 4.46 11.60 -9.44
C ASP A 25 4.63 11.39 -7.93
N GLY A 26 5.83 11.68 -7.44
CA GLY A 26 6.17 11.60 -6.02
C GLY A 26 5.39 12.59 -5.16
N ALA A 27 5.07 13.78 -5.68
CA ALA A 27 4.33 14.80 -4.93
C ALA A 27 2.89 14.33 -4.70
N MET A 28 2.22 13.85 -5.75
CA MET A 28 0.88 13.27 -5.64
C MET A 28 0.86 12.07 -4.69
N ALA A 29 1.82 11.16 -4.81
CA ALA A 29 1.91 10.00 -3.94
C ALA A 29 2.06 10.40 -2.47
N HIS A 30 2.93 11.38 -2.18
CA HIS A 30 3.12 11.92 -0.83
C HIS A 30 1.82 12.51 -0.26
N GLU A 31 1.08 13.28 -1.06
CA GLU A 31 -0.19 13.87 -0.65
C GLU A 31 -1.25 12.79 -0.33
N LEU A 32 -1.35 11.76 -1.16
CA LEU A 32 -2.30 10.66 -0.96
C LEU A 32 -1.94 9.76 0.24
N LEU A 33 -0.67 9.68 0.60
CA LEU A 33 -0.20 8.87 1.71
C LEU A 33 -0.12 9.64 3.03
N SER A 34 -0.09 10.98 2.96
CA SER A 34 0.05 11.83 4.14
C SER A 34 -1.09 11.62 5.13
N PRO A 35 -0.81 11.25 6.39
CA PRO A 35 -1.84 11.11 7.42
C PRO A 35 -2.61 12.42 7.67
N LYS A 36 -2.00 13.58 7.40
CA LYS A 36 -2.61 14.90 7.58
C LYS A 36 -3.71 15.21 6.57
N LYS A 37 -3.70 14.52 5.42
CA LYS A 37 -4.70 14.72 4.35
C LYS A 37 -5.93 13.83 4.53
N HIS A 38 -5.89 12.87 5.46
CA HIS A 38 -7.01 11.98 5.78
C HIS A 38 -7.65 11.34 4.53
N VAL A 39 -6.80 10.83 3.63
CA VAL A 39 -7.30 10.14 2.44
C VAL A 39 -7.92 8.82 2.84
N ASP A 40 -9.22 8.70 2.63
CA ASP A 40 -10.00 7.52 2.95
C ASP A 40 -9.52 6.30 2.17
N LYS A 41 -9.49 5.18 2.84
CA LYS A 41 -9.31 3.86 2.24
C LYS A 41 -10.39 2.95 2.76
N ILE A 42 -11.15 2.34 1.85
CA ILE A 42 -12.20 1.39 2.22
C ILE A 42 -11.72 -0.01 1.85
N TYR A 43 -11.83 -0.89 2.82
CA TYR A 43 -11.48 -2.29 2.67
C TYR A 43 -12.72 -3.16 2.84
N LEU A 44 -12.86 -4.15 1.96
CA LEU A 44 -13.69 -5.32 2.18
C LEU A 44 -12.84 -6.35 2.94
N ALA A 45 -13.36 -6.87 4.03
CA ALA A 45 -12.69 -7.94 4.76
C ALA A 45 -13.68 -9.06 5.09
N TYR A 46 -13.18 -10.31 5.09
CA TYR A 46 -13.86 -11.43 5.69
C TYR A 46 -13.12 -11.79 6.98
N ILE A 47 -13.86 -11.86 8.05
CA ILE A 47 -13.33 -12.10 9.38
C ILE A 47 -13.87 -13.39 9.98
N GLU A 48 -13.02 -14.12 10.64
CA GLU A 48 -13.33 -15.28 11.47
C GLU A 48 -13.39 -14.84 12.93
N GLY A 49 -14.36 -15.33 13.68
CA GLY A 49 -14.60 -14.94 15.07
C GLY A 49 -15.88 -14.14 15.23
N THR A 50 -16.19 -13.78 16.48
CA THR A 50 -17.40 -13.05 16.84
C THR A 50 -17.07 -11.61 17.19
N LEU A 51 -17.57 -10.65 16.40
CA LEU A 51 -17.42 -9.24 16.70
C LEU A 51 -18.11 -8.88 18.02
N PRO A 52 -17.45 -8.14 18.90
CA PRO A 52 -18.09 -7.54 20.08
C PRO A 52 -19.30 -6.68 19.67
N LYS A 53 -20.32 -6.62 20.50
CA LYS A 53 -21.53 -5.81 20.23
C LYS A 53 -21.21 -4.32 20.05
N ASP A 54 -20.17 -3.85 20.69
CA ASP A 54 -19.68 -2.48 20.67
C ASP A 54 -18.50 -2.25 19.70
N ALA A 55 -18.17 -3.24 18.85
CA ALA A 55 -17.06 -3.14 17.90
C ALA A 55 -17.08 -1.86 17.06
N LYS A 56 -18.26 -1.46 16.57
CA LYS A 56 -18.42 -0.20 15.81
C LYS A 56 -17.99 1.02 16.63
N LYS A 57 -18.39 1.06 17.90
CA LYS A 57 -18.05 2.16 18.82
C LYS A 57 -16.55 2.17 19.09
N GLN A 58 -15.96 1.01 19.39
CA GLN A 58 -14.52 0.89 19.63
C GLN A 58 -13.70 1.34 18.40
N MET A 59 -14.12 0.95 17.19
CA MET A 59 -13.49 1.40 15.94
C MET A 59 -13.59 2.93 15.77
N GLN A 60 -14.74 3.54 16.10
CA GLN A 60 -14.94 4.99 16.03
C GLN A 60 -14.12 5.77 17.06
N GLU A 61 -13.84 5.17 18.21
CA GLU A 61 -13.00 5.78 19.25
C GLU A 61 -11.51 5.62 18.98
N GLY A 62 -11.17 4.73 18.01
CA GLY A 62 -9.81 4.32 17.70
C GLY A 62 -9.28 3.26 18.67
N LEU A 63 -8.58 2.28 18.12
CA LEU A 63 -8.06 1.12 18.85
C LEU A 63 -6.56 1.28 19.13
N ILE A 64 -6.11 0.73 20.24
CA ILE A 64 -4.68 0.56 20.52
C ILE A 64 -4.27 -0.77 19.91
N ILE A 65 -3.55 -0.72 18.79
CA ILE A 65 -3.15 -1.90 18.01
C ILE A 65 -1.74 -2.40 18.37
N GLU A 66 -0.99 -1.60 19.10
CA GLU A 66 0.33 -1.89 19.61
C GLU A 66 0.62 -0.94 20.77
N GLU A 67 1.60 -1.24 21.63
CA GLU A 67 1.97 -0.37 22.75
C GLU A 67 2.29 1.04 22.25
N GLY A 68 1.55 2.02 22.75
CA GLY A 68 1.67 3.43 22.36
C GLY A 68 1.11 3.78 20.98
N VAL A 69 0.56 2.83 20.22
CA VAL A 69 0.04 3.05 18.86
C VAL A 69 -1.49 2.99 18.85
N LYS A 70 -2.13 4.14 18.96
CA LYS A 70 -3.58 4.28 18.76
C LYS A 70 -3.91 4.58 17.30
N THR A 71 -4.98 3.95 16.76
CA THR A 71 -5.50 4.27 15.43
C THR A 71 -6.34 5.53 15.45
N LEU A 72 -6.45 6.20 14.30
CA LEU A 72 -7.51 7.17 14.08
C LEU A 72 -8.88 6.48 14.09
N PRO A 73 -9.97 7.25 14.31
CA PRO A 73 -11.33 6.76 14.17
C PRO A 73 -11.54 6.04 12.85
N ALA A 74 -12.23 4.91 12.90
CA ALA A 74 -12.57 4.11 11.73
C ALA A 74 -14.06 3.79 11.71
N GLU A 75 -14.61 3.63 10.50
CA GLU A 75 -16.01 3.31 10.30
C GLU A 75 -16.16 1.84 9.90
N LEU A 76 -16.84 1.05 10.74
CA LEU A 76 -17.11 -0.36 10.52
C LEU A 76 -18.57 -0.58 10.11
N VAL A 77 -18.77 -1.24 8.98
CA VAL A 77 -20.09 -1.68 8.50
C VAL A 77 -20.08 -3.18 8.33
N ILE A 78 -21.02 -3.87 8.97
CA ILE A 78 -21.24 -5.30 8.73
C ILE A 78 -22.08 -5.43 7.46
N LEU A 79 -21.63 -6.26 6.55
CA LEU A 79 -22.27 -6.50 5.25
C LEU A 79 -23.04 -7.83 5.26
N ASP A 80 -24.04 -7.91 4.39
CA ASP A 80 -24.65 -9.19 4.09
C ASP A 80 -23.61 -10.12 3.44
N PRO A 81 -23.60 -11.40 3.82
CA PRO A 81 -22.62 -12.34 3.28
C PRO A 81 -22.81 -12.50 1.76
N PRO A 82 -21.77 -12.33 0.96
CA PRO A 82 -21.86 -12.55 -0.48
C PRO A 82 -22.14 -14.03 -0.78
N ALA A 83 -22.78 -14.29 -1.91
CA ALA A 83 -23.08 -15.64 -2.36
C ALA A 83 -21.79 -16.48 -2.43
N GLY A 84 -21.81 -17.68 -1.81
CA GLY A 84 -20.67 -18.58 -1.77
C GLY A 84 -19.64 -18.30 -0.68
N MET A 85 -19.86 -17.31 0.19
CA MET A 85 -19.00 -17.10 1.35
C MET A 85 -19.05 -18.33 2.28
N LYS A 86 -17.89 -18.73 2.79
CA LYS A 86 -17.77 -19.86 3.71
C LYS A 86 -18.53 -19.58 5.01
N GLU A 87 -19.22 -20.60 5.53
CA GLU A 87 -19.89 -20.50 6.85
C GLU A 87 -18.91 -20.16 7.97
N GLY A 88 -19.38 -19.39 8.94
CA GLY A 88 -18.58 -18.94 10.09
C GLY A 88 -17.76 -17.69 9.84
N LEU A 89 -17.82 -17.11 8.65
CA LEU A 89 -17.20 -15.83 8.34
C LEU A 89 -18.22 -14.68 8.39
N THR A 90 -17.75 -13.49 8.74
CA THR A 90 -18.52 -12.25 8.66
C THR A 90 -17.88 -11.33 7.61
N ALA A 91 -18.69 -10.83 6.68
CA ALA A 91 -18.26 -9.82 5.71
C ALA A 91 -18.39 -8.43 6.33
N VAL A 92 -17.36 -7.61 6.18
CA VAL A 92 -17.34 -6.25 6.72
C VAL A 92 -16.70 -5.28 5.74
N SER A 93 -17.16 -4.03 5.79
CA SER A 93 -16.49 -2.88 5.17
C SER A 93 -15.87 -2.04 6.26
N LEU A 94 -14.59 -1.71 6.11
CA LEU A 94 -13.86 -0.86 7.05
C LEU A 94 -13.28 0.35 6.31
N ARG A 95 -13.67 1.57 6.74
CA ARG A 95 -13.08 2.82 6.28
C ARG A 95 -12.05 3.30 7.29
N ILE A 96 -10.84 3.57 6.83
CA ILE A 96 -9.74 4.15 7.61
C ILE A 96 -9.16 5.37 6.89
N HIS A 97 -8.54 6.28 7.64
CA HIS A 97 -7.98 7.55 7.15
C HIS A 97 -6.44 7.60 7.22
N GLU A 98 -5.82 6.49 7.55
CA GLU A 98 -4.37 6.33 7.70
C GLU A 98 -3.93 4.96 7.15
N GLY A 99 -2.68 4.60 7.31
CA GLY A 99 -2.17 3.30 6.86
C GLY A 99 -0.97 2.86 7.69
N LYS A 100 -1.21 2.38 8.91
CA LYS A 100 -0.17 1.78 9.76
C LYS A 100 0.10 0.35 9.30
N PHE A 101 1.25 -0.18 9.67
CA PHE A 101 1.65 -1.55 9.34
C PHE A 101 0.60 -2.57 9.78
N HIS A 102 0.09 -3.36 8.84
CA HIS A 102 -0.98 -4.35 9.03
C HIS A 102 -2.20 -3.83 9.80
N GLN A 103 -2.51 -2.55 9.65
CA GLN A 103 -3.48 -1.86 10.52
C GLN A 103 -4.82 -2.57 10.58
N VAL A 104 -5.43 -2.91 9.45
CA VAL A 104 -6.76 -3.55 9.41
C VAL A 104 -6.74 -4.88 10.15
N LYS A 105 -5.74 -5.71 9.93
CA LYS A 105 -5.61 -7.01 10.59
C LYS A 105 -5.48 -6.87 12.11
N ARG A 106 -4.59 -5.99 12.56
CA ARG A 106 -4.36 -5.71 13.97
C ARG A 106 -5.60 -5.12 14.65
N MET A 107 -6.36 -4.26 13.97
CA MET A 107 -7.61 -3.73 14.50
C MET A 107 -8.62 -4.85 14.80
N PHE A 108 -8.76 -5.82 13.90
CA PHE A 108 -9.63 -6.97 14.14
C PHE A 108 -9.07 -7.95 15.17
N GLU A 109 -7.76 -8.13 15.23
CA GLU A 109 -7.10 -8.95 16.27
C GLU A 109 -7.40 -8.42 17.69
N VAL A 110 -7.35 -7.09 17.88
CA VAL A 110 -7.74 -6.43 19.14
C VAL A 110 -9.20 -6.71 19.51
N LEU A 111 -10.08 -6.85 18.53
CA LEU A 111 -11.49 -7.23 18.72
C LEU A 111 -11.71 -8.74 18.86
N GLY A 112 -10.65 -9.53 18.91
CA GLY A 112 -10.72 -10.99 19.01
C GLY A 112 -11.11 -11.70 17.71
N CYS A 113 -10.98 -11.03 16.56
CA CYS A 113 -11.30 -11.59 15.25
C CYS A 113 -10.05 -11.70 14.37
N LYS A 114 -10.05 -12.65 13.45
CA LYS A 114 -8.98 -12.85 12.48
C LYS A 114 -9.45 -12.47 11.08
N VAL A 115 -8.70 -11.62 10.39
CA VAL A 115 -8.94 -11.33 8.97
C VAL A 115 -8.41 -12.50 8.14
N VAL A 116 -9.29 -13.12 7.36
CA VAL A 116 -8.94 -14.24 6.46
C VAL A 116 -8.96 -13.85 4.99
N TYR A 117 -9.58 -12.72 4.66
CA TYR A 117 -9.54 -12.10 3.35
C TYR A 117 -9.57 -10.59 3.49
N LEU A 118 -8.78 -9.88 2.71
CA LEU A 118 -8.70 -8.43 2.73
C LEU A 118 -8.52 -7.88 1.31
N LYS A 119 -9.39 -6.95 0.92
CA LYS A 119 -9.34 -6.30 -0.39
C LYS A 119 -9.55 -4.80 -0.25
N ARG A 120 -8.63 -3.99 -0.78
CA ARG A 120 -8.83 -2.54 -0.83
C ARG A 120 -9.74 -2.15 -1.99
N MET A 121 -10.89 -1.61 -1.67
CA MET A 121 -11.94 -1.24 -2.63
C MET A 121 -11.78 0.19 -3.13
N THR A 122 -11.34 1.10 -2.25
CA THR A 122 -11.19 2.52 -2.61
C THR A 122 -9.93 3.13 -2.01
N MET A 123 -9.46 4.21 -2.65
CA MET A 123 -8.41 5.08 -2.13
C MET A 123 -8.73 6.53 -2.52
N GLY A 124 -9.15 7.34 -1.55
CA GLY A 124 -9.69 8.66 -1.84
C GLY A 124 -10.88 8.59 -2.80
N PRO A 125 -10.86 9.35 -3.90
CA PRO A 125 -11.94 9.33 -4.89
C PRO A 125 -11.88 8.11 -5.84
N LEU A 126 -10.81 7.34 -5.82
CA LEU A 126 -10.65 6.18 -6.69
C LEU A 126 -11.39 4.97 -6.16
N VAL A 127 -12.06 4.27 -7.05
CA VAL A 127 -12.77 3.01 -6.78
C VAL A 127 -12.16 1.91 -7.65
N LEU A 128 -11.95 0.74 -7.07
CA LEU A 128 -11.50 -0.43 -7.82
C LEU A 128 -12.46 -0.73 -8.96
N ASP A 129 -11.94 -0.82 -10.16
CA ASP A 129 -12.71 -1.14 -11.35
C ASP A 129 -13.10 -2.64 -11.32
N PRO A 130 -14.39 -2.97 -11.25
CA PRO A 130 -14.83 -4.37 -11.16
C PRO A 130 -14.55 -5.19 -12.42
N SER A 131 -14.21 -4.56 -13.54
CA SER A 131 -13.84 -5.26 -14.78
C SER A 131 -12.40 -5.76 -14.77
N LEU A 132 -11.55 -5.24 -13.89
CA LEU A 132 -10.16 -5.67 -13.75
C LEU A 132 -10.07 -6.95 -12.93
N LYS A 133 -9.39 -7.94 -13.48
CA LYS A 133 -8.99 -9.15 -12.76
C LYS A 133 -7.72 -8.89 -11.95
N PRO A 134 -7.41 -9.73 -10.96
CA PRO A 134 -6.13 -9.69 -10.27
C PRO A 134 -4.96 -9.65 -11.25
N GLY A 135 -4.02 -8.71 -11.04
CA GLY A 135 -2.88 -8.50 -11.92
C GLY A 135 -3.14 -7.64 -13.16
N GLU A 136 -4.38 -7.30 -13.46
CA GLU A 136 -4.69 -6.41 -14.58
C GLU A 136 -4.60 -4.94 -14.14
N TYR A 137 -4.34 -4.08 -15.11
CA TYR A 137 -4.22 -2.65 -14.90
C TYR A 137 -4.82 -1.86 -16.07
N ARG A 138 -5.19 -0.64 -15.83
CA ARG A 138 -5.54 0.37 -16.82
C ARG A 138 -5.08 1.76 -16.43
N ALA A 139 -4.98 2.64 -17.39
CA ALA A 139 -4.81 4.06 -17.09
C ALA A 139 -6.04 4.62 -16.36
N LEU A 140 -5.82 5.62 -15.51
CA LEU A 140 -6.92 6.39 -14.94
C LEU A 140 -7.69 7.12 -16.04
N LYS A 141 -9.01 7.20 -15.87
CA LYS A 141 -9.87 8.03 -16.71
C LYS A 141 -9.65 9.50 -16.34
N GLU A 142 -9.93 10.40 -17.28
CA GLU A 142 -9.79 11.84 -17.05
C GLU A 142 -10.60 12.34 -15.84
N GLU A 143 -11.79 11.76 -15.63
CA GLU A 143 -12.64 12.08 -14.47
C GLU A 143 -12.01 11.64 -13.14
N GLU A 144 -11.34 10.49 -13.12
CA GLU A 144 -10.63 9.97 -11.96
C GLU A 144 -9.40 10.83 -11.63
N LEU A 145 -8.66 11.25 -12.66
CA LEU A 145 -7.55 12.20 -12.53
C LEU A 145 -8.04 13.53 -11.94
N LYS A 146 -9.07 14.13 -12.52
CA LYS A 146 -9.67 15.37 -12.01
C LYS A 146 -10.22 15.25 -10.58
N ALA A 147 -10.71 14.06 -10.21
CA ALA A 147 -11.18 13.81 -8.85
C ALA A 147 -10.03 13.72 -7.84
N LEU A 148 -8.91 13.08 -8.23
CA LEU A 148 -7.68 13.07 -7.45
C LEU A 148 -7.13 14.48 -7.26
N GLU A 149 -7.04 15.26 -8.34
CA GLU A 149 -6.59 16.65 -8.32
C GLU A 149 -7.39 17.49 -7.34
N ARG A 150 -8.71 17.40 -7.42
CA ARG A 150 -9.60 18.12 -6.48
C ARG A 150 -9.34 17.73 -5.04
N LYS A 151 -9.17 16.43 -4.77
CA LYS A 151 -8.92 15.94 -3.41
C LYS A 151 -7.57 16.40 -2.86
N ILE A 152 -6.56 16.47 -3.69
CA ILE A 152 -5.22 16.95 -3.33
C ILE A 152 -5.25 18.47 -3.12
N ASN A 153 -5.95 19.21 -4.02
CA ASN A 153 -5.93 20.67 -4.08
C ASN A 153 -7.00 21.34 -3.21
N GLU A 154 -7.77 20.62 -2.40
CA GLU A 154 -8.76 21.22 -1.49
C GLU A 154 -8.17 22.30 -0.55
N LYS A 155 -6.85 22.45 -0.50
CA LYS A 155 -6.16 23.52 0.27
C LYS A 155 -5.15 24.37 -0.50
N GLU A 156 -4.74 24.01 -1.72
CA GLU A 156 -3.79 24.81 -2.49
C GLU A 156 -4.10 24.72 -3.98
N ARG A 157 -4.62 25.81 -4.55
CA ARG A 157 -4.75 26.01 -5.99
C ARG A 157 -3.38 26.36 -6.58
N THR A 158 -2.61 25.40 -7.00
CA THR A 158 -1.52 25.62 -7.95
C THR A 158 -1.26 24.37 -8.79
N HIS A 159 -1.05 24.59 -10.06
CA HIS A 159 -0.85 23.62 -11.15
C HIS A 159 0.21 22.56 -10.83
N ILE A 160 -0.18 21.30 -10.60
CA ILE A 160 0.75 20.18 -10.36
C ILE A 160 0.60 19.04 -11.38
N LEU A 161 -0.25 19.16 -12.40
CA LEU A 161 -0.69 18.00 -13.16
C LEU A 161 -0.36 17.97 -14.65
N ASP A 162 0.57 18.81 -15.11
CA ASP A 162 1.10 18.66 -16.47
C ASP A 162 2.06 17.46 -16.52
N GLY A 163 1.56 16.30 -16.96
CA GLY A 163 2.36 15.13 -17.28
C GLY A 163 2.18 13.87 -16.41
N ILE A 164 1.09 13.75 -15.62
CA ILE A 164 0.83 12.55 -14.81
C ILE A 164 0.32 11.40 -15.67
N SER A 165 1.11 10.32 -15.70
CA SER A 165 0.62 9.00 -16.10
C SER A 165 0.41 8.17 -14.84
N ALA A 166 -0.85 8.04 -14.40
CA ALA A 166 -1.22 7.18 -13.30
C ALA A 166 -1.86 5.90 -13.82
N VAL A 167 -1.54 4.78 -13.20
CA VAL A 167 -2.03 3.45 -13.59
C VAL A 167 -2.68 2.80 -12.36
N LEU A 168 -3.88 2.24 -12.55
CA LEU A 168 -4.61 1.54 -11.52
C LEU A 168 -4.31 0.04 -11.61
N PHE A 169 -3.89 -0.56 -10.50
CA PHE A 169 -3.61 -1.98 -10.40
C PHE A 169 -4.58 -2.65 -9.44
N ASP A 170 -5.10 -3.81 -9.83
CA ASP A 170 -5.58 -4.82 -8.90
C ASP A 170 -4.46 -5.84 -8.67
N LEU A 171 -3.88 -5.84 -7.48
CA LEU A 171 -2.82 -6.76 -7.10
C LEU A 171 -3.42 -7.87 -6.24
N ASP A 172 -3.40 -9.07 -6.78
CA ASP A 172 -3.53 -10.30 -5.99
C ASP A 172 -2.24 -10.52 -5.17
N GLY A 173 -2.35 -11.03 -3.96
CA GLY A 173 -1.21 -11.30 -3.07
C GLY A 173 -0.10 -12.16 -3.67
N THR A 174 -0.32 -12.77 -4.83
CA THR A 174 0.67 -13.49 -5.63
C THR A 174 1.55 -12.59 -6.51
N LEU A 175 1.12 -11.38 -6.84
CA LEU A 175 1.94 -10.43 -7.61
C LEU A 175 2.86 -9.59 -6.71
N VAL A 176 2.61 -9.59 -5.41
CA VAL A 176 3.49 -8.99 -4.42
C VAL A 176 4.44 -10.05 -3.82
N ASP A 177 4.79 -11.05 -4.57
CA ASP A 177 6.13 -11.59 -4.46
C ASP A 177 7.08 -10.58 -5.12
N SER A 178 7.17 -9.42 -4.46
CA SER A 178 8.05 -8.33 -4.87
C SER A 178 9.54 -8.72 -4.74
N MET A 179 9.81 -9.93 -4.25
CA MET A 179 11.17 -10.43 -4.12
C MET A 179 11.88 -10.47 -5.48
N TRP A 180 11.19 -10.92 -6.54
CA TRP A 180 11.77 -10.91 -7.89
C TRP A 180 12.01 -9.48 -8.43
N MET A 181 11.16 -8.52 -8.05
CA MET A 181 11.31 -7.12 -8.48
C MET A 181 12.46 -6.45 -7.72
N TRP A 182 12.57 -6.71 -6.42
CA TRP A 182 13.68 -6.23 -5.63
C TRP A 182 15.00 -6.87 -6.07
N GLU A 183 14.99 -8.17 -6.32
CA GLU A 183 16.14 -8.88 -6.88
C GLU A 183 16.53 -8.31 -8.24
N ALA A 184 15.58 -8.03 -9.13
CA ALA A 184 15.85 -7.40 -10.43
C ALA A 184 16.44 -5.99 -10.31
N ILE A 185 15.96 -5.20 -9.36
CA ILE A 185 16.51 -3.85 -9.06
C ILE A 185 17.94 -3.98 -8.56
N ASP A 186 18.19 -4.90 -7.64
CA ASP A 186 19.52 -5.11 -7.06
C ASP A 186 20.52 -5.61 -8.12
N VAL A 187 20.08 -6.55 -8.98
CA VAL A 187 20.89 -7.05 -10.12
C VAL A 187 21.22 -5.90 -11.07
N GLU A 188 20.23 -5.09 -11.46
CA GLU A 188 20.46 -3.96 -12.36
C GLU A 188 21.37 -2.91 -11.72
N TYR A 189 21.13 -2.59 -10.44
CA TYR A 189 21.92 -1.58 -9.73
C TYR A 189 23.38 -2.00 -9.58
N LEU A 190 23.65 -3.22 -9.09
CA LEU A 190 25.00 -3.74 -8.94
C LEU A 190 25.68 -3.93 -10.29
N GLY A 191 24.92 -4.34 -11.32
CA GLY A 191 25.40 -4.48 -12.70
C GLY A 191 25.95 -3.18 -13.29
N ARG A 192 25.47 -1.99 -12.87
CA ARG A 192 26.02 -0.69 -13.30
C ARG A 192 27.47 -0.48 -12.84
N TYR A 193 27.88 -1.17 -11.77
CA TYR A 193 29.24 -1.17 -11.23
C TYR A 193 30.05 -2.39 -11.65
N GLY A 194 29.49 -3.24 -12.52
CA GLY A 194 30.15 -4.49 -12.95
C GLY A 194 30.18 -5.56 -11.86
N LEU A 195 29.30 -5.48 -10.89
CA LEU A 195 29.18 -6.40 -9.75
C LEU A 195 28.04 -7.40 -10.03
N GLU A 196 28.25 -8.66 -9.64
CA GLU A 196 27.19 -9.67 -9.63
C GLU A 196 26.37 -9.59 -8.33
N CYS A 197 25.06 -9.78 -8.44
CA CYS A 197 24.17 -9.81 -7.28
C CYS A 197 24.32 -11.16 -6.55
N PRO A 198 24.76 -11.18 -5.27
CA PRO A 198 24.91 -12.42 -4.53
C PRO A 198 23.56 -13.06 -4.22
N SER A 199 23.46 -14.37 -4.30
CA SER A 199 22.23 -15.12 -4.05
C SER A 199 21.71 -15.03 -2.59
N ASP A 200 22.57 -14.64 -1.66
CA ASP A 200 22.25 -14.44 -0.24
C ASP A 200 21.80 -13.01 0.09
N LEU A 201 21.85 -12.08 -0.88
CA LEU A 201 21.62 -10.67 -0.66
C LEU A 201 20.24 -10.38 -0.07
N GLN A 202 19.19 -10.93 -0.67
CA GLN A 202 17.82 -10.71 -0.22
C GLN A 202 17.60 -11.15 1.23
N LYS A 203 18.21 -12.29 1.61
CA LYS A 203 18.14 -12.79 2.98
C LYS A 203 18.93 -11.90 3.96
N ALA A 204 20.03 -11.34 3.50
CA ALA A 204 20.89 -10.49 4.33
C ALA A 204 20.26 -9.13 4.64
N ILE A 205 19.41 -8.60 3.73
CA ILE A 205 18.72 -7.32 3.90
C ILE A 205 17.27 -7.46 4.41
N GLU A 206 16.82 -8.69 4.62
CA GLU A 206 15.47 -8.97 5.12
C GLU A 206 15.24 -8.28 6.48
N GLY A 207 14.20 -7.47 6.57
CA GLY A 207 13.84 -6.72 7.77
C GLY A 207 14.58 -5.39 7.98
N MET A 208 15.54 -5.05 7.14
CA MET A 208 16.21 -3.75 7.18
C MET A 208 15.29 -2.63 6.65
N SER A 209 15.42 -1.44 7.25
CA SER A 209 14.88 -0.22 6.67
C SER A 209 15.65 0.17 5.40
N PHE A 210 15.08 1.01 4.55
CA PHE A 210 15.77 1.49 3.34
C PHE A 210 17.11 2.17 3.63
N SER A 211 17.19 2.91 4.73
CA SER A 211 18.45 3.56 5.15
C SER A 211 19.50 2.54 5.57
N GLU A 212 19.11 1.50 6.32
CA GLU A 212 20.01 0.41 6.73
C GLU A 212 20.45 -0.41 5.52
N THR A 213 19.53 -0.71 4.61
CA THR A 213 19.85 -1.36 3.34
C THR A 213 20.85 -0.56 2.52
N ALA A 214 20.68 0.77 2.42
CA ALA A 214 21.59 1.62 1.67
C ALA A 214 23.01 1.64 2.31
N VAL A 215 23.10 1.68 3.64
CA VAL A 215 24.38 1.57 4.36
C VAL A 215 25.02 0.22 4.09
N TYR A 216 24.25 -0.87 4.23
CA TYR A 216 24.71 -2.23 3.98
C TYR A 216 25.24 -2.43 2.55
N PHE A 217 24.53 -1.92 1.52
CA PHE A 217 24.97 -1.98 0.13
C PHE A 217 26.30 -1.23 -0.05
N LYS A 218 26.38 0.00 0.48
CA LYS A 218 27.57 0.81 0.37
C LYS A 218 28.79 0.13 1.00
N GLU A 219 28.64 -0.45 2.17
CA GLU A 219 29.73 -1.13 2.88
C GLU A 219 30.11 -2.45 2.22
N ARG A 220 29.12 -3.30 1.91
CA ARG A 220 29.36 -4.63 1.34
C ARG A 220 29.98 -4.58 -0.05
N PHE A 221 29.54 -3.65 -0.89
CA PHE A 221 29.95 -3.54 -2.29
C PHE A 221 30.93 -2.40 -2.56
N ASN A 222 31.35 -1.67 -1.52
CA ASN A 222 32.25 -0.51 -1.63
C ASN A 222 31.81 0.50 -2.71
N LEU A 223 30.51 0.84 -2.73
CA LEU A 223 29.93 1.70 -3.75
C LEU A 223 30.35 3.17 -3.57
N PRO A 224 30.64 3.90 -4.66
CA PRO A 224 31.04 5.29 -4.61
C PRO A 224 29.89 6.23 -4.27
N ASP A 225 28.65 5.82 -4.50
CA ASP A 225 27.44 6.61 -4.31
C ASP A 225 27.22 7.04 -2.85
N SER A 226 26.55 8.16 -2.65
CA SER A 226 26.09 8.56 -1.31
C SER A 226 25.01 7.61 -0.80
N ILE A 227 24.85 7.53 0.53
CA ILE A 227 23.78 6.71 1.15
C ILE A 227 22.40 7.13 0.61
N GLU A 228 22.20 8.45 0.42
CA GLU A 228 20.96 8.97 -0.15
C GLU A 228 20.76 8.49 -1.60
N ALA A 229 21.81 8.46 -2.42
CA ALA A 229 21.73 7.98 -3.81
C ALA A 229 21.40 6.48 -3.87
N VAL A 230 22.03 5.65 -3.01
CA VAL A 230 21.74 4.21 -2.90
C VAL A 230 20.31 4.00 -2.40
N SER A 231 19.91 4.67 -1.33
CA SER A 231 18.55 4.62 -0.79
C SER A 231 17.51 5.03 -1.83
N TYR A 232 17.81 6.05 -2.63
CA TYR A 232 16.93 6.57 -3.66
C TYR A 232 16.73 5.60 -4.85
N THR A 233 17.68 4.74 -5.11
CA THR A 233 17.58 3.69 -6.12
C THR A 233 16.65 2.56 -5.67
N HIS A 234 16.63 2.26 -4.37
CA HIS A 234 15.73 1.28 -3.76
C HIS A 234 14.35 1.85 -3.40
N LEU A 235 14.18 3.17 -3.44
CA LEU A 235 12.91 3.86 -3.21
C LEU A 235 12.17 4.17 -4.53
N ARG A 236 12.81 3.96 -5.65
CA ARG A 236 12.31 4.21 -7.00
C ARG A 236 12.12 2.95 -7.78
#